data_5e4878617f527d8759e22496a34cb047
#
_entry.id   5e4878617f527d8759e22496a34cb047
#
_cell.length_a   1.000
_cell.length_b   1.000
_cell.length_c   1.000
_cell.angle_alpha   90.00
_cell.angle_beta   90.00
_cell.angle_gamma   90.00
#
_symmetry.space_group_name_H-M   'P 1'
#
loop_
_entity.id
_entity.type
_entity.pdbx_description
1 polymer ?
#
loop_
_entity_poly.entity_id
_entity_poly.type
_entity_poly.pdbx_seq_one_letter_code
_entity_poly.pdbx_strand_id
1 'polypeptide(L)'
;QHRFRYKHIKGMSKIGLIIKREYLRRVSKKSFILLTFLTPFLFAALVFVPLWLSSIKGDEVHTIAILDSTGKYAPLFEDTETYRFIHSDQSMDTYKQIPDKEIFAFLTITEDLLENPKAATLYSKKQIPGELSRLVNMTLKKQIESDKLATFNIPNLKEIIKESKINFNIQTIKWGDDGSEKQSSSVVASITGVIFTMLIYMFIMIYGAMVMQGVMEEKTNRIIEIMISSVKPFDLMMGKIIGIGFVGLTQVFLWAVMTFILITGGTFFLGGGMESEILQSSMALNTTPNMTAIAAQQHGNEWIEMLHTINFTEIGILFIAYFIGGYLLYSSLFAAIGSAVDGQEDTQQFMLPVTLLLVFALYAGIYSMENPDG
;
A
#
# COMPACT_ATOMS: atom_id res chain seq x y z
N GLN A 1 17.05 -37.72 29.03
CA GLN A 1 16.95 -36.64 28.04
C GLN A 1 18.30 -36.04 27.61
N HIS A 2 19.36 -36.04 28.46
CA HIS A 2 20.69 -35.51 28.10
C HIS A 2 21.48 -36.37 27.10
N ARG A 3 21.27 -37.68 27.05
CA ARG A 3 22.02 -38.59 26.15
C ARG A 3 21.55 -38.54 24.68
N PHE A 4 20.30 -38.16 24.40
CA PHE A 4 19.76 -38.03 23.05
C PHE A 4 20.26 -36.76 22.33
N ARG A 5 20.55 -35.69 23.04
CA ARG A 5 21.10 -34.46 22.49
C ARG A 5 22.54 -34.59 21.98
N TYR A 6 23.37 -35.42 22.58
CA TYR A 6 24.78 -35.59 22.18
C TYR A 6 24.98 -36.42 20.89
N LYS A 7 24.05 -37.31 20.58
CA LYS A 7 24.17 -38.20 19.40
C LYS A 7 23.92 -37.47 18.07
N HIS A 8 23.13 -36.41 18.07
CA HIS A 8 22.88 -35.60 16.86
C HIS A 8 23.95 -34.55 16.51
N ILE A 9 24.87 -34.28 17.44
CA ILE A 9 25.94 -33.28 17.25
C ILE A 9 27.17 -33.90 16.58
N LYS A 10 27.34 -35.20 16.64
CA LYS A 10 28.55 -35.91 16.15
C LYS A 10 28.67 -36.01 14.60
N GLY A 11 27.65 -35.61 13.85
CA GLY A 11 27.63 -35.67 12.37
C GLY A 11 27.55 -34.30 11.64
N MET A 12 27.43 -33.19 12.38
CA MET A 12 27.31 -31.86 11.75
C MET A 12 28.69 -31.25 11.48
N SER A 13 28.86 -30.63 10.29
CA SER A 13 30.03 -29.82 10.00
C SER A 13 30.13 -28.63 10.97
N LYS A 14 31.34 -28.10 11.21
CA LYS A 14 31.56 -26.93 12.08
C LYS A 14 30.68 -25.73 11.65
N ILE A 15 30.54 -25.52 10.34
CA ILE A 15 29.66 -24.50 9.75
C ILE A 15 28.20 -24.76 10.14
N GLY A 16 27.69 -25.99 10.04
CA GLY A 16 26.33 -26.34 10.41
C GLY A 16 26.00 -26.06 11.87
N LEU A 17 26.95 -26.22 12.78
CA LEU A 17 26.80 -25.88 14.20
C LEU A 17 26.69 -24.35 14.39
N ILE A 18 27.48 -23.57 13.65
CA ILE A 18 27.44 -22.11 13.69
C ILE A 18 26.10 -21.62 13.15
N ILE A 19 25.66 -22.12 11.98
CA ILE A 19 24.36 -21.79 11.39
C ILE A 19 23.24 -22.04 12.40
N LYS A 20 23.20 -23.22 12.99
CA LYS A 20 22.17 -23.59 13.99
C LYS A 20 22.19 -22.67 15.20
N ARG A 21 23.38 -22.33 15.71
CA ARG A 21 23.54 -21.40 16.85
C ARG A 21 22.99 -20.02 16.50
N GLU A 22 23.40 -19.48 15.36
CA GLU A 22 23.00 -18.14 14.92
C GLU A 22 21.49 -18.06 14.64
N TYR A 23 20.94 -19.07 13.99
CA TYR A 23 19.51 -19.19 13.73
C TYR A 23 18.69 -19.26 15.02
N LEU A 24 18.97 -20.23 15.89
CA LEU A 24 18.22 -20.43 17.12
C LEU A 24 18.33 -19.23 18.08
N ARG A 25 19.52 -18.62 18.17
CA ARG A 25 19.73 -17.43 19.03
C ARG A 25 18.78 -16.28 18.68
N ARG A 26 18.38 -16.16 17.41
CA ARG A 26 17.51 -15.07 16.92
C ARG A 26 16.06 -15.46 16.90
N VAL A 27 15.72 -16.60 16.32
CA VAL A 27 14.32 -17.05 16.22
C VAL A 27 13.68 -17.30 17.59
N SER A 28 14.48 -17.72 18.58
CA SER A 28 13.97 -17.93 19.95
C SER A 28 13.84 -16.65 20.78
N LYS A 29 14.26 -15.48 20.29
CA LYS A 29 14.06 -14.22 21.00
C LYS A 29 12.57 -13.84 21.01
N LYS A 30 12.06 -13.48 22.20
CA LYS A 30 10.68 -13.03 22.37
C LYS A 30 10.33 -11.84 21.45
N SER A 31 11.30 -10.92 21.25
CA SER A 31 11.13 -9.79 20.35
C SER A 31 10.97 -10.20 18.89
N PHE A 32 11.70 -11.22 18.43
CA PHE A 32 11.56 -11.75 17.08
C PHE A 32 10.15 -12.35 16.87
N ILE A 33 9.72 -13.20 17.78
CA ILE A 33 8.40 -13.84 17.71
C ILE A 33 7.31 -12.76 17.72
N LEU A 34 7.38 -11.83 18.69
CA LEU A 34 6.38 -10.77 18.81
C LEU A 34 6.32 -9.89 17.54
N LEU A 35 7.46 -9.43 17.05
CA LEU A 35 7.51 -8.59 15.84
C LEU A 35 7.04 -9.37 14.61
N THR A 36 7.46 -10.62 14.44
CA THR A 36 7.07 -11.44 13.29
C THR A 36 5.56 -11.65 13.23
N PHE A 37 4.91 -11.91 14.35
CA PHE A 37 3.46 -12.07 14.40
C PHE A 37 2.72 -10.72 14.38
N LEU A 38 3.25 -9.70 15.05
CA LEU A 38 2.59 -8.40 15.14
C LEU A 38 2.59 -7.62 13.82
N THR A 39 3.68 -7.73 13.03
CA THR A 39 3.86 -6.92 11.82
C THR A 39 2.73 -7.11 10.77
N PRO A 40 2.29 -8.32 10.41
CA PRO A 40 1.17 -8.49 9.48
C PRO A 40 -0.14 -7.87 9.98
N PHE A 41 -0.39 -7.94 11.30
CA PHE A 41 -1.57 -7.29 11.91
C PHE A 41 -1.45 -5.77 11.89
N LEU A 42 -0.25 -5.21 12.09
CA LEU A 42 -0.03 -3.77 11.98
C LEU A 42 -0.25 -3.28 10.54
N PHE A 43 0.23 -4.02 9.54
CA PHE A 43 -0.05 -3.70 8.14
C PHE A 43 -1.54 -3.82 7.80
N ALA A 44 -2.19 -4.87 8.25
CA ALA A 44 -3.64 -5.01 8.10
C ALA A 44 -4.38 -3.84 8.79
N ALA A 45 -4.02 -3.52 10.03
CA ALA A 45 -4.61 -2.39 10.75
C ALA A 45 -4.38 -1.05 10.04
N LEU A 46 -3.18 -0.82 9.46
CA LEU A 46 -2.87 0.40 8.73
C LEU A 46 -3.79 0.60 7.51
N VAL A 47 -4.26 -0.48 6.89
CA VAL A 47 -5.22 -0.44 5.77
C VAL A 47 -6.66 -0.37 6.29
N PHE A 48 -7.03 -1.22 7.25
CA PHE A 48 -8.42 -1.37 7.70
C PHE A 48 -8.88 -0.26 8.64
N VAL A 49 -7.99 0.29 9.50
CA VAL A 49 -8.39 1.34 10.46
C VAL A 49 -8.85 2.63 9.76
N PRO A 50 -8.17 3.16 8.74
CA PRO A 50 -8.68 4.32 8.00
C PRO A 50 -10.01 4.04 7.30
N LEU A 51 -10.19 2.83 6.72
CA LEU A 51 -11.45 2.42 6.10
C LEU A 51 -12.57 2.32 7.14
N TRP A 52 -12.29 1.71 8.29
CA TRP A 52 -13.24 1.61 9.39
C TRP A 52 -13.57 2.99 9.98
N LEU A 53 -12.58 3.87 10.17
CA LEU A 53 -12.81 5.26 10.61
C LEU A 53 -13.64 6.04 9.59
N SER A 54 -13.46 5.80 8.29
CA SER A 54 -14.28 6.45 7.27
C SER A 54 -15.72 5.92 7.24
N SER A 55 -15.94 4.67 7.68
CA SER A 55 -17.29 4.09 7.81
C SER A 55 -18.01 4.54 9.07
N ILE A 56 -17.27 4.91 10.13
CA ILE A 56 -17.83 5.62 11.30
C ILE A 56 -17.89 7.10 10.92
N LYS A 57 -18.70 7.43 9.91
CA LYS A 57 -19.05 8.82 9.64
C LYS A 57 -19.77 9.33 10.88
N GLY A 58 -19.25 10.39 11.50
CA GLY A 58 -19.98 11.06 12.56
C GLY A 58 -21.33 11.50 12.02
N ASP A 59 -22.40 11.31 12.79
CA ASP A 59 -23.78 11.75 12.46
C ASP A 59 -23.91 13.29 12.32
N GLU A 60 -22.81 14.02 12.24
CA GLU A 60 -22.81 15.46 12.05
C GLU A 60 -23.03 15.81 10.57
N VAL A 61 -24.29 16.07 10.23
CA VAL A 61 -24.65 16.65 8.94
C VAL A 61 -24.20 18.11 8.92
N HIS A 62 -23.23 18.41 8.04
CA HIS A 62 -22.72 19.77 7.90
C HIS A 62 -23.62 20.60 6.98
N THR A 63 -24.15 21.70 7.48
CA THR A 63 -25.01 22.60 6.70
C THR A 63 -24.16 23.57 5.89
N ILE A 64 -24.40 23.62 4.57
CA ILE A 64 -23.75 24.49 3.61
C ILE A 64 -24.79 25.51 3.12
N ALA A 65 -24.54 26.78 3.35
CA ALA A 65 -25.41 27.83 2.81
C ALA A 65 -24.95 28.24 1.40
N ILE A 66 -25.91 28.37 0.48
CA ILE A 66 -25.64 28.77 -0.90
C ILE A 66 -26.30 30.14 -1.14
N LEU A 67 -25.47 31.12 -1.49
CA LEU A 67 -25.91 32.41 -2.03
C LEU A 67 -25.67 32.41 -3.54
N ASP A 68 -26.71 32.21 -4.31
CA ASP A 68 -26.68 32.19 -5.76
C ASP A 68 -27.45 33.38 -6.31
N SER A 69 -26.74 34.42 -6.73
CA SER A 69 -27.33 35.62 -7.32
C SER A 69 -28.02 35.37 -8.66
N THR A 70 -27.71 34.24 -9.28
CA THR A 70 -28.31 33.86 -10.58
C THR A 70 -29.56 33.01 -10.44
N GLY A 71 -29.72 32.35 -9.28
CA GLY A 71 -30.81 31.39 -9.00
C GLY A 71 -30.73 30.11 -9.84
N LYS A 72 -29.68 29.91 -10.60
CA LYS A 72 -29.51 28.82 -11.58
C LYS A 72 -28.81 27.60 -10.99
N TYR A 73 -27.86 27.83 -10.10
CA TYR A 73 -26.92 26.80 -9.61
C TYR A 73 -27.33 26.22 -8.25
N ALA A 74 -27.97 26.99 -7.38
CA ALA A 74 -28.39 26.53 -6.06
C ALA A 74 -29.28 25.27 -6.09
N PRO A 75 -30.27 25.14 -7.02
CA PRO A 75 -31.12 23.95 -7.11
C PRO A 75 -30.41 22.68 -7.54
N LEU A 76 -29.15 22.75 -7.97
CA LEU A 76 -28.37 21.61 -8.43
C LEU A 76 -27.75 20.80 -7.27
N PHE A 77 -27.75 21.38 -6.07
CA PHE A 77 -27.16 20.75 -4.90
C PHE A 77 -28.23 19.97 -4.14
N GLU A 78 -28.12 18.65 -4.19
CA GLU A 78 -28.98 17.75 -3.44
C GLU A 78 -28.31 17.44 -2.10
N ASP A 79 -29.11 17.26 -1.05
CA ASP A 79 -28.64 16.86 0.27
C ASP A 79 -27.99 15.47 0.18
N THR A 80 -26.86 15.32 0.87
CA THR A 80 -26.14 14.05 1.01
C THR A 80 -26.19 13.59 2.48
N GLU A 81 -25.72 12.40 2.77
CA GLU A 81 -25.64 11.91 4.16
C GLU A 81 -24.77 12.81 5.05
N THR A 82 -23.77 13.49 4.48
CA THR A 82 -22.78 14.31 5.20
C THR A 82 -23.05 15.81 5.08
N TYR A 83 -23.66 16.27 3.99
CA TYR A 83 -23.86 17.69 3.68
C TYR A 83 -25.31 17.98 3.37
N ARG A 84 -25.84 19.01 4.04
CA ARG A 84 -27.15 19.59 3.77
C ARG A 84 -26.95 20.96 3.13
N PHE A 85 -27.61 21.21 2.00
CA PHE A 85 -27.52 22.45 1.29
C PHE A 85 -28.77 23.30 1.51
N ILE A 86 -28.57 24.51 2.03
CA ILE A 86 -29.68 25.47 2.24
C ILE A 86 -29.47 26.68 1.34
N HIS A 87 -30.54 27.08 0.68
CA HIS A 87 -30.53 28.36 -0.06
C HIS A 87 -30.68 29.53 0.91
N SER A 88 -29.92 30.59 0.72
CA SER A 88 -29.99 31.76 1.58
C SER A 88 -29.77 33.03 0.79
N ASP A 89 -30.66 34.00 1.06
CA ASP A 89 -30.60 35.36 0.48
C ASP A 89 -29.86 36.35 1.41
N GLN A 90 -29.33 35.89 2.54
CA GLN A 90 -28.66 36.76 3.51
C GLN A 90 -27.24 37.13 3.04
N SER A 91 -26.81 38.36 3.44
CA SER A 91 -25.49 38.83 3.06
C SER A 91 -24.34 38.05 3.74
N MET A 92 -23.18 38.03 3.10
CA MET A 92 -21.98 37.36 3.59
C MET A 92 -21.55 37.84 5.02
N ASP A 93 -21.79 39.09 5.35
CA ASP A 93 -21.40 39.65 6.66
C ASP A 93 -22.26 39.08 7.81
N THR A 94 -23.50 38.73 7.52
CA THR A 94 -24.36 38.04 8.50
C THR A 94 -23.80 36.64 8.81
N TYR A 95 -23.29 35.93 7.79
CA TYR A 95 -22.74 34.58 7.99
C TYR A 95 -21.44 34.55 8.76
N LYS A 96 -20.62 35.61 8.70
CA LYS A 96 -19.40 35.71 9.53
C LYS A 96 -19.71 35.69 11.03
N GLN A 97 -20.92 36.06 11.42
CA GLN A 97 -21.37 36.13 12.83
C GLN A 97 -22.08 34.85 13.30
N ILE A 98 -22.53 33.98 12.39
CA ILE A 98 -23.22 32.74 12.71
C ILE A 98 -22.22 31.68 13.26
N PRO A 99 -22.60 30.94 14.34
CA PRO A 99 -21.75 29.89 14.87
C PRO A 99 -21.48 28.76 13.85
N ASP A 100 -20.27 28.22 13.87
CA ASP A 100 -19.84 27.10 12.96
C ASP A 100 -20.71 25.84 13.10
N LYS A 101 -21.44 25.70 14.21
CA LYS A 101 -22.35 24.56 14.43
C LYS A 101 -23.63 24.64 13.60
N GLU A 102 -24.02 25.84 13.20
CA GLU A 102 -25.25 26.03 12.40
C GLU A 102 -24.93 26.01 10.92
N ILE A 103 -23.84 26.67 10.50
CA ILE A 103 -23.41 26.71 9.10
C ILE A 103 -21.92 26.44 9.04
N PHE A 104 -21.57 25.34 8.40
CA PHE A 104 -20.18 24.89 8.25
C PHE A 104 -19.43 25.64 7.16
N ALA A 105 -20.06 25.83 6.00
CA ALA A 105 -19.47 26.52 4.88
C ALA A 105 -20.52 27.34 4.10
N PHE A 106 -20.04 28.28 3.33
CA PHE A 106 -20.83 29.24 2.58
C PHE A 106 -20.34 29.31 1.14
N LEU A 107 -21.19 28.89 0.21
CA LEU A 107 -20.92 28.96 -1.23
C LEU A 107 -21.56 30.22 -1.82
N THR A 108 -20.75 31.12 -2.38
CA THR A 108 -21.24 32.29 -3.11
C THR A 108 -21.08 32.10 -4.60
N ILE A 109 -22.13 32.42 -5.37
CA ILE A 109 -22.12 32.46 -6.82
C ILE A 109 -22.67 33.83 -7.22
N THR A 110 -21.77 34.70 -7.68
CA THR A 110 -22.10 36.13 -7.92
C THR A 110 -22.56 36.43 -9.32
N GLU A 111 -22.13 35.63 -10.30
CA GLU A 111 -22.39 35.84 -11.74
C GLU A 111 -22.63 34.49 -12.43
N ASP A 112 -23.09 34.50 -13.65
CA ASP A 112 -23.20 33.28 -14.46
C ASP A 112 -21.81 32.65 -14.68
N LEU A 113 -21.64 31.41 -14.24
CA LEU A 113 -20.37 30.66 -14.32
C LEU A 113 -20.00 30.33 -15.79
N LEU A 114 -20.92 30.43 -16.71
CA LEU A 114 -20.63 30.27 -18.13
C LEU A 114 -19.80 31.46 -18.65
N GLU A 115 -20.08 32.68 -18.17
CA GLU A 115 -19.36 33.90 -18.53
C GLU A 115 -18.13 34.11 -17.69
N ASN A 116 -18.24 33.87 -16.36
CA ASN A 116 -17.14 34.01 -15.41
C ASN A 116 -16.97 32.75 -14.50
N PRO A 117 -16.14 31.78 -14.91
CA PRO A 117 -15.92 30.57 -14.12
C PRO A 117 -15.31 30.80 -12.72
N LYS A 118 -14.81 32.00 -12.43
CA LYS A 118 -14.24 32.37 -11.14
C LYS A 118 -15.25 33.03 -10.20
N ALA A 119 -16.50 33.19 -10.61
CA ALA A 119 -17.53 33.82 -9.81
C ALA A 119 -18.12 32.94 -8.69
N ALA A 120 -17.66 31.69 -8.55
CA ALA A 120 -18.01 30.80 -7.46
C ALA A 120 -16.89 30.75 -6.42
N THR A 121 -17.20 30.97 -5.15
CA THR A 121 -16.23 30.88 -4.04
C THR A 121 -16.86 30.21 -2.84
N LEU A 122 -16.12 29.25 -2.26
CA LEU A 122 -16.51 28.53 -1.05
C LEU A 122 -15.75 29.09 0.14
N TYR A 123 -16.46 29.59 1.16
CA TYR A 123 -15.92 30.16 2.39
C TYR A 123 -16.22 29.25 3.58
N SER A 124 -15.31 29.15 4.51
CA SER A 124 -15.51 28.49 5.80
C SER A 124 -14.57 29.08 6.83
N LYS A 125 -14.95 29.04 8.10
CA LYS A 125 -14.06 29.40 9.22
C LYS A 125 -13.07 28.30 9.56
N LYS A 126 -13.38 27.05 9.18
CA LYS A 126 -12.53 25.89 9.33
C LYS A 126 -11.95 25.47 7.98
N GLN A 127 -10.97 24.58 7.99
CA GLN A 127 -10.44 24.01 6.77
C GLN A 127 -11.52 23.24 6.01
N ILE A 128 -11.72 23.56 4.74
CA ILE A 128 -12.71 22.94 3.88
C ILE A 128 -12.26 21.51 3.56
N PRO A 129 -13.08 20.48 3.84
CA PRO A 129 -12.76 19.11 3.44
C PRO A 129 -12.62 18.98 1.92
N GLY A 130 -11.63 18.19 1.48
CA GLY A 130 -11.42 17.97 0.06
C GLY A 130 -12.60 17.28 -0.62
N GLU A 131 -13.43 16.55 0.11
CA GLU A 131 -14.66 15.93 -0.35
C GLU A 131 -15.71 16.98 -0.72
N LEU A 132 -15.96 17.95 0.15
CA LEU A 132 -16.88 19.06 -0.11
C LEU A 132 -16.43 19.89 -1.32
N SER A 133 -15.14 20.23 -1.37
CA SER A 133 -14.58 20.97 -2.51
C SER A 133 -14.76 20.21 -3.84
N ARG A 134 -14.52 18.89 -3.84
CA ARG A 134 -14.76 18.04 -5.02
C ARG A 134 -16.23 17.99 -5.42
N LEU A 135 -17.13 17.80 -4.45
CA LEU A 135 -18.56 17.74 -4.68
C LEU A 135 -19.06 19.02 -5.36
N VAL A 136 -18.71 20.19 -4.77
CA VAL A 136 -19.09 21.51 -5.35
C VAL A 136 -18.50 21.68 -6.74
N ASN A 137 -17.21 21.40 -6.92
CA ASN A 137 -16.57 21.54 -8.24
C ASN A 137 -17.17 20.59 -9.28
N MET A 138 -17.48 19.35 -8.94
CA MET A 138 -18.07 18.39 -9.88
C MET A 138 -19.49 18.80 -10.30
N THR A 139 -20.31 19.25 -9.33
CA THR A 139 -21.68 19.70 -9.60
C THR A 139 -21.69 20.92 -10.52
N LEU A 140 -20.91 21.96 -10.18
CA LEU A 140 -20.84 23.16 -10.99
C LEU A 140 -20.22 22.90 -12.37
N LYS A 141 -19.13 22.15 -12.44
CA LYS A 141 -18.47 21.77 -13.70
C LYS A 141 -19.42 21.05 -14.64
N LYS A 142 -20.18 20.06 -14.15
CA LYS A 142 -21.13 19.29 -14.92
C LYS A 142 -22.22 20.19 -15.51
N GLN A 143 -22.71 21.19 -14.75
CA GLN A 143 -23.70 22.13 -15.23
C GLN A 143 -23.12 23.10 -16.26
N ILE A 144 -21.94 23.69 -15.98
CA ILE A 144 -21.26 24.59 -16.94
C ILE A 144 -20.98 23.87 -18.24
N GLU A 145 -20.49 22.63 -18.21
CA GLU A 145 -20.29 21.82 -19.42
C GLU A 145 -21.61 21.61 -20.19
N SER A 146 -22.68 21.25 -19.45
CA SER A 146 -24.01 21.07 -20.02
C SER A 146 -24.55 22.35 -20.68
N ASP A 147 -24.39 23.48 -20.01
CA ASP A 147 -24.83 24.78 -20.52
C ASP A 147 -24.01 25.23 -21.76
N LYS A 148 -22.70 25.01 -21.68
CA LYS A 148 -21.80 25.30 -22.81
C LYS A 148 -22.14 24.44 -24.04
N LEU A 149 -22.48 23.16 -23.80
CA LEU A 149 -22.95 22.29 -24.89
C LEU A 149 -24.27 22.77 -25.50
N ALA A 150 -25.19 23.30 -24.67
CA ALA A 150 -26.45 23.86 -25.14
C ALA A 150 -26.28 25.09 -26.04
N THR A 151 -25.20 25.86 -25.83
CA THR A 151 -24.91 27.03 -26.68
C THR A 151 -24.57 26.69 -28.15
N PHE A 152 -24.11 25.45 -28.40
CA PHE A 152 -23.79 24.99 -29.77
C PHE A 152 -25.04 24.66 -30.64
N ASN A 153 -26.22 24.65 -30.04
CA ASN A 153 -27.51 24.48 -30.72
C ASN A 153 -27.60 23.23 -31.63
N ILE A 154 -26.89 22.15 -31.28
CA ILE A 154 -26.88 20.88 -32.00
C ILE A 154 -27.97 20.00 -31.41
N PRO A 155 -28.96 19.52 -32.17
CA PRO A 155 -29.99 18.61 -31.69
C PRO A 155 -29.36 17.35 -31.11
N ASN A 156 -29.84 16.92 -29.94
CA ASN A 156 -29.39 15.70 -29.24
C ASN A 156 -27.88 15.62 -28.89
N LEU A 157 -27.19 16.74 -28.80
CA LEU A 157 -25.74 16.76 -28.51
C LEU A 157 -25.39 16.05 -27.24
N LYS A 158 -26.24 16.13 -26.18
CA LYS A 158 -26.03 15.40 -24.90
C LYS A 158 -26.10 13.89 -25.10
N GLU A 159 -27.00 13.39 -25.92
CA GLU A 159 -27.10 11.96 -26.24
C GLU A 159 -25.92 11.51 -27.08
N ILE A 160 -25.56 12.27 -28.10
CA ILE A 160 -24.39 12.01 -28.96
C ILE A 160 -23.11 11.92 -28.12
N ILE A 161 -22.89 12.83 -27.15
CA ILE A 161 -21.73 12.80 -26.28
C ILE A 161 -21.80 11.61 -25.28
N LYS A 162 -22.99 11.27 -24.75
CA LYS A 162 -23.17 10.13 -23.89
C LYS A 162 -22.90 8.81 -24.61
N GLU A 163 -23.37 8.68 -25.84
CA GLU A 163 -23.14 7.53 -26.72
C GLU A 163 -21.69 7.46 -27.23
N SER A 164 -21.02 8.62 -27.42
CA SER A 164 -19.62 8.68 -27.84
C SER A 164 -18.62 8.39 -26.72
N LYS A 165 -19.05 8.42 -25.45
CA LYS A 165 -18.23 8.00 -24.30
C LYS A 165 -18.15 6.49 -24.26
N ILE A 166 -17.31 5.93 -25.11
CA ILE A 166 -16.96 4.51 -25.08
C ILE A 166 -15.88 4.34 -24.03
N ASN A 167 -16.15 3.57 -23.00
CA ASN A 167 -15.10 3.08 -22.10
C ASN A 167 -14.29 2.03 -22.88
N PHE A 168 -13.28 2.51 -23.60
CA PHE A 168 -12.38 1.62 -24.33
C PHE A 168 -11.21 1.23 -23.43
N ASN A 169 -11.16 -0.04 -23.06
CA ASN A 169 -10.05 -0.63 -22.32
C ASN A 169 -9.44 -1.74 -23.17
N ILE A 170 -8.14 -1.59 -23.48
CA ILE A 170 -7.40 -2.59 -24.26
C ILE A 170 -7.12 -3.77 -23.31
N GLN A 171 -7.62 -4.95 -23.66
CA GLN A 171 -7.21 -6.17 -22.99
C GLN A 171 -5.78 -6.52 -23.39
N THR A 172 -4.87 -6.62 -22.42
CA THR A 172 -3.51 -7.08 -22.64
C THR A 172 -3.44 -8.58 -22.40
N ILE A 173 -3.04 -9.33 -23.42
CA ILE A 173 -2.88 -10.78 -23.38
C ILE A 173 -1.38 -11.08 -23.53
N LYS A 174 -0.82 -11.81 -22.58
CA LYS A 174 0.54 -12.34 -22.67
C LYS A 174 0.48 -13.76 -23.21
N TRP A 175 1.16 -14.03 -24.28
CA TRP A 175 1.33 -15.40 -24.79
C TRP A 175 2.44 -16.09 -23.99
N GLY A 176 2.12 -17.26 -23.45
CA GLY A 176 3.11 -18.13 -22.85
C GLY A 176 3.96 -18.83 -23.90
N ASP A 177 5.13 -19.33 -23.52
CA ASP A 177 6.02 -20.11 -24.41
C ASP A 177 5.35 -21.40 -24.93
N ASP A 178 4.29 -21.86 -24.27
CA ASP A 178 3.43 -22.98 -24.64
C ASP A 178 2.26 -22.59 -25.57
N GLY A 179 2.19 -21.33 -26.01
CA GLY A 179 1.10 -20.77 -26.81
C GLY A 179 -0.18 -20.50 -26.02
N SER A 180 -0.17 -20.63 -24.70
CA SER A 180 -1.32 -20.31 -23.84
C SER A 180 -1.53 -18.78 -23.76
N GLU A 181 -2.78 -18.35 -23.87
CA GLU A 181 -3.17 -16.96 -23.69
C GLU A 181 -3.50 -16.70 -22.21
N LYS A 182 -2.76 -15.77 -21.59
CA LYS A 182 -3.02 -15.34 -20.21
C LYS A 182 -3.36 -13.86 -20.23
N GLN A 183 -4.50 -13.52 -19.62
CA GLN A 183 -4.87 -12.14 -19.41
C GLN A 183 -3.82 -11.49 -18.47
N SER A 184 -3.22 -10.40 -18.90
CA SER A 184 -2.15 -9.72 -18.16
C SER A 184 -2.54 -8.26 -17.96
N SER A 185 -2.47 -7.79 -16.73
CA SER A 185 -2.59 -6.37 -16.42
C SER A 185 -1.22 -5.81 -16.07
N SER A 186 -0.71 -4.91 -16.92
CA SER A 186 0.58 -4.24 -16.70
C SER A 186 0.60 -3.47 -15.37
N VAL A 187 -0.54 -2.87 -14.99
CA VAL A 187 -0.68 -2.13 -13.72
C VAL A 187 -0.51 -3.05 -12.52
N VAL A 188 -1.15 -4.22 -12.54
CA VAL A 188 -1.04 -5.21 -11.45
C VAL A 188 0.38 -5.75 -11.36
N ALA A 189 0.99 -6.07 -12.51
CA ALA A 189 2.38 -6.53 -12.55
C ALA A 189 3.34 -5.48 -11.97
N SER A 190 3.18 -4.20 -12.34
CA SER A 190 4.02 -3.11 -11.82
C SER A 190 3.83 -2.90 -10.32
N ILE A 191 2.60 -2.84 -9.82
CA ILE A 191 2.33 -2.68 -8.37
C ILE A 191 2.91 -3.86 -7.59
N THR A 192 2.69 -5.09 -8.06
CA THR A 192 3.23 -6.30 -7.44
C THR A 192 4.75 -6.25 -7.42
N GLY A 193 5.38 -5.90 -8.53
CA GLY A 193 6.82 -5.76 -8.65
C GLY A 193 7.40 -4.71 -7.67
N VAL A 194 6.78 -3.52 -7.56
CA VAL A 194 7.20 -2.49 -6.60
C VAL A 194 7.15 -3.03 -5.17
N ILE A 195 6.06 -3.70 -4.79
CA ILE A 195 5.90 -4.25 -3.44
C ILE A 195 7.00 -5.28 -3.14
N PHE A 196 7.26 -6.22 -4.05
CA PHE A 196 8.30 -7.24 -3.85
C PHE A 196 9.71 -6.65 -3.85
N THR A 197 10.00 -5.67 -4.70
CA THR A 197 11.29 -4.96 -4.70
C THR A 197 11.52 -4.23 -3.36
N MET A 198 10.50 -3.54 -2.85
CA MET A 198 10.56 -2.91 -1.53
C MET A 198 10.75 -3.92 -0.40
N LEU A 199 10.08 -5.08 -0.47
CA LEU A 199 10.25 -6.15 0.51
C LEU A 199 11.69 -6.69 0.48
N ILE A 200 12.23 -7.01 -0.69
CA ILE A 200 13.62 -7.49 -0.83
C ILE A 200 14.59 -6.46 -0.26
N TYR A 201 14.44 -5.18 -0.63
CA TYR A 201 15.24 -4.08 -0.10
C TYR A 201 15.21 -4.02 1.42
N MET A 202 14.01 -4.02 2.00
CA MET A 202 13.83 -3.96 3.46
C MET A 202 14.46 -5.17 4.16
N PHE A 203 14.26 -6.37 3.62
CA PHE A 203 14.84 -7.58 4.20
C PHE A 203 16.37 -7.60 4.12
N ILE A 204 16.95 -7.20 2.99
CA ILE A 204 18.41 -7.10 2.83
C ILE A 204 18.97 -6.10 3.84
N MET A 205 18.35 -4.93 4.00
CA MET A 205 18.77 -3.92 4.98
C MET A 205 18.73 -4.44 6.41
N ILE A 206 17.60 -5.03 6.82
CA ILE A 206 17.42 -5.50 8.21
C ILE A 206 18.39 -6.64 8.51
N TYR A 207 18.44 -7.67 7.65
CA TYR A 207 19.25 -8.86 7.92
C TYR A 207 20.74 -8.63 7.61
N GLY A 208 21.07 -7.77 6.64
CA GLY A 208 22.44 -7.33 6.40
C GLY A 208 23.01 -6.54 7.59
N ALA A 209 22.27 -5.56 8.10
CA ALA A 209 22.64 -4.84 9.31
C ALA A 209 22.78 -5.77 10.54
N MET A 210 21.92 -6.80 10.63
CA MET A 210 21.99 -7.79 11.70
C MET A 210 23.26 -8.65 11.60
N VAL A 211 23.75 -8.95 10.38
CA VAL A 211 25.05 -9.63 10.17
C VAL A 211 26.18 -8.73 10.65
N MET A 212 26.20 -7.47 10.24
CA MET A 212 27.21 -6.47 10.64
C MET A 212 27.27 -6.34 12.18
N GLN A 213 26.13 -6.09 12.82
CA GLN A 213 26.03 -5.97 14.26
C GLN A 213 26.54 -7.24 14.97
N GLY A 214 26.19 -8.42 14.44
CA GLY A 214 26.65 -9.68 15.01
C GLY A 214 28.16 -9.89 14.89
N VAL A 215 28.79 -9.43 13.79
CA VAL A 215 30.25 -9.48 13.63
C VAL A 215 30.93 -8.52 14.60
N MET A 216 30.42 -7.30 14.70
CA MET A 216 30.95 -6.28 15.60
C MET A 216 30.81 -6.69 17.08
N GLU A 217 29.66 -7.25 17.49
CA GLU A 217 29.44 -7.74 18.85
C GLU A 217 30.48 -8.80 19.24
N GLU A 218 30.80 -9.73 18.35
CA GLU A 218 31.83 -10.77 18.61
C GLU A 218 33.24 -10.20 18.65
N LYS A 219 33.55 -9.16 17.82
CA LYS A 219 34.84 -8.45 17.86
C LYS A 219 35.01 -7.72 19.19
N THR A 220 34.02 -6.91 19.58
CA THR A 220 34.07 -6.11 20.80
C THR A 220 34.16 -6.98 22.07
N ASN A 221 33.48 -8.12 22.10
CA ASN A 221 33.51 -9.06 23.23
C ASN A 221 34.72 -10.03 23.18
N ARG A 222 35.65 -9.86 22.27
CA ARG A 222 36.83 -10.74 22.06
C ARG A 222 36.51 -12.21 21.85
N ILE A 223 35.26 -12.53 21.51
CA ILE A 223 34.79 -13.89 21.23
C ILE A 223 35.51 -14.44 19.98
N ILE A 224 35.82 -13.58 19.04
CA ILE A 224 36.53 -13.93 17.81
C ILE A 224 37.89 -14.57 18.12
N GLU A 225 38.67 -14.07 19.08
CA GLU A 225 39.99 -14.58 19.41
C GLU A 225 39.92 -16.04 19.88
N ILE A 226 38.88 -16.39 20.65
CA ILE A 226 38.65 -17.75 21.15
C ILE A 226 38.14 -18.66 20.01
N MET A 227 37.30 -18.16 19.15
CA MET A 227 36.69 -18.94 18.08
C MET A 227 37.66 -19.25 16.92
N ILE A 228 38.52 -18.31 16.54
CA ILE A 228 39.54 -18.49 15.48
C ILE A 228 40.53 -19.60 15.83
N SER A 229 40.80 -19.86 17.09
CA SER A 229 41.64 -21.00 17.52
C SER A 229 41.01 -22.37 17.16
N SER A 230 39.71 -22.45 16.98
CA SER A 230 38.96 -23.69 16.77
C SER A 230 38.30 -23.81 15.42
N VAL A 231 38.00 -22.68 14.70
CA VAL A 231 37.28 -22.64 13.43
C VAL A 231 37.96 -21.65 12.49
N LYS A 232 37.97 -21.94 11.18
CA LYS A 232 38.51 -20.99 10.19
C LYS A 232 37.64 -19.74 10.15
N PRO A 233 38.25 -18.53 10.01
CA PRO A 233 37.49 -17.27 9.94
C PRO A 233 36.42 -17.25 8.84
N PHE A 234 36.70 -17.84 7.69
CA PHE A 234 35.74 -17.95 6.59
C PHE A 234 34.51 -18.78 6.98
N ASP A 235 34.71 -19.92 7.63
CA ASP A 235 33.62 -20.82 8.08
C ASP A 235 32.73 -20.13 9.13
N LEU A 236 33.35 -19.30 9.99
CA LEU A 236 32.64 -18.52 10.99
C LEU A 236 31.76 -17.47 10.34
N MET A 237 32.29 -16.66 9.41
CA MET A 237 31.54 -15.61 8.72
C MET A 237 30.44 -16.19 7.83
N MET A 238 30.74 -17.23 7.06
CA MET A 238 29.77 -17.88 6.19
C MET A 238 28.65 -18.54 7.03
N GLY A 239 28.99 -19.20 8.12
CA GLY A 239 27.99 -19.78 9.03
C GLY A 239 27.05 -18.72 9.63
N LYS A 240 27.57 -17.54 9.95
CA LYS A 240 26.80 -16.40 10.44
C LYS A 240 25.87 -15.85 9.35
N ILE A 241 26.40 -15.55 8.16
CA ILE A 241 25.61 -15.05 7.04
C ILE A 241 24.45 -16.00 6.71
N ILE A 242 24.75 -17.29 6.51
CA ILE A 242 23.73 -18.28 6.20
C ILE A 242 22.72 -18.43 7.35
N GLY A 243 23.19 -18.47 8.60
CA GLY A 243 22.32 -18.60 9.78
C GLY A 243 21.32 -17.45 9.89
N ILE A 244 21.76 -16.22 9.65
CA ILE A 244 20.89 -15.03 9.67
C ILE A 244 19.98 -15.02 8.42
N GLY A 245 20.46 -15.44 7.26
CA GLY A 245 19.63 -15.61 6.06
C GLY A 245 18.45 -16.55 6.29
N PHE A 246 18.65 -17.66 6.98
CA PHE A 246 17.56 -18.55 7.36
C PHE A 246 16.54 -17.91 8.32
N VAL A 247 16.96 -16.98 9.18
CA VAL A 247 16.01 -16.21 10.01
C VAL A 247 15.11 -15.35 9.10
N GLY A 248 15.69 -14.67 8.11
CA GLY A 248 14.92 -13.90 7.11
C GLY A 248 13.95 -14.76 6.33
N LEU A 249 14.39 -15.88 5.78
CA LEU A 249 13.52 -16.83 5.08
C LEU A 249 12.39 -17.36 5.96
N THR A 250 12.67 -17.67 7.22
CA THR A 250 11.64 -18.09 8.18
C THR A 250 10.61 -16.99 8.41
N GLN A 251 11.02 -15.73 8.49
CA GLN A 251 10.09 -14.62 8.66
C GLN A 251 9.22 -14.42 7.43
N VAL A 252 9.78 -14.48 6.21
CA VAL A 252 9.01 -14.42 4.96
C VAL A 252 7.97 -15.53 4.92
N PHE A 253 8.39 -16.76 5.23
CA PHE A 253 7.48 -17.91 5.27
C PHE A 253 6.34 -17.73 6.26
N LEU A 254 6.66 -17.28 7.48
CA LEU A 254 5.64 -17.00 8.50
C LEU A 254 4.69 -15.89 8.07
N TRP A 255 5.19 -14.83 7.43
CA TRP A 255 4.35 -13.77 6.90
C TRP A 255 3.43 -14.25 5.79
N ALA A 256 3.93 -15.08 4.87
CA ALA A 256 3.10 -15.68 3.82
C ALA A 256 1.97 -16.54 4.41
N VAL A 257 2.29 -17.39 5.41
CA VAL A 257 1.30 -18.21 6.11
C VAL A 257 0.28 -17.33 6.86
N MET A 258 0.74 -16.30 7.57
CA MET A 258 -0.13 -15.38 8.31
C MET A 258 -1.06 -14.60 7.37
N THR A 259 -0.53 -14.11 6.25
CA THR A 259 -1.34 -13.40 5.24
C THR A 259 -2.39 -14.33 4.65
N PHE A 260 -2.02 -15.57 4.34
CA PHE A 260 -2.99 -16.57 3.87
C PHE A 260 -4.11 -16.85 4.89
N ILE A 261 -3.75 -16.99 6.18
CA ILE A 261 -4.72 -17.17 7.27
C ILE A 261 -5.62 -15.93 7.41
N LEU A 262 -5.05 -14.73 7.34
CA LEU A 262 -5.82 -13.48 7.46
C LEU A 262 -6.79 -13.30 6.29
N ILE A 263 -6.38 -13.60 5.06
CA ILE A 263 -7.25 -13.53 3.88
C ILE A 263 -8.37 -14.57 4.01
N THR A 264 -8.03 -15.84 4.26
CA THR A 264 -9.03 -16.91 4.37
C THR A 264 -9.96 -16.73 5.57
N GLY A 265 -9.41 -16.31 6.73
CA GLY A 265 -10.22 -15.98 7.90
C GLY A 265 -11.09 -14.75 7.69
N GLY A 266 -10.56 -13.72 7.05
CA GLY A 266 -11.29 -12.50 6.70
C GLY A 266 -12.48 -12.79 5.79
N THR A 267 -12.30 -13.60 4.75
CA THR A 267 -13.37 -14.01 3.85
C THR A 267 -14.42 -14.87 4.58
N PHE A 268 -14.01 -15.73 5.52
CA PHE A 268 -14.94 -16.52 6.30
C PHE A 268 -15.76 -15.69 7.30
N PHE A 269 -15.13 -14.72 7.99
CA PHE A 269 -15.80 -13.88 8.98
C PHE A 269 -16.58 -12.71 8.37
N LEU A 270 -16.08 -12.12 7.26
CA LEU A 270 -16.70 -10.98 6.57
C LEU A 270 -17.56 -11.42 5.38
N GLY A 271 -17.21 -12.51 4.73
CA GLY A 271 -17.84 -13.01 3.50
C GLY A 271 -19.23 -13.62 3.73
N GLY A 272 -19.56 -14.09 4.94
CA GLY A 272 -20.93 -14.54 5.27
C GLY A 272 -21.96 -13.40 5.29
N GLY A 273 -21.51 -12.14 5.42
CA GLY A 273 -22.36 -10.95 5.33
C GLY A 273 -22.26 -10.24 3.99
N MET A 274 -21.06 -10.14 3.43
CA MET A 274 -20.80 -9.34 2.22
C MET A 274 -21.28 -10.02 0.93
N GLU A 275 -21.19 -11.35 0.82
CA GLU A 275 -21.76 -12.07 -0.33
C GLU A 275 -23.30 -11.98 -0.37
N SER A 276 -23.93 -11.99 0.79
CA SER A 276 -25.39 -11.83 0.89
C SER A 276 -25.85 -10.38 0.67
N GLU A 277 -25.08 -9.37 1.11
CA GLU A 277 -25.38 -7.96 0.83
C GLU A 277 -25.12 -7.59 -0.64
N ILE A 278 -24.03 -8.11 -1.23
CA ILE A 278 -23.72 -7.89 -2.65
C ILE A 278 -24.75 -8.56 -3.55
N LEU A 279 -25.20 -9.78 -3.23
CA LEU A 279 -26.27 -10.48 -3.96
C LEU A 279 -27.65 -9.83 -3.73
N GLN A 280 -27.96 -9.37 -2.52
CA GLN A 280 -29.21 -8.65 -2.26
C GLN A 280 -29.21 -7.24 -2.87
N SER A 281 -28.11 -6.52 -2.85
CA SER A 281 -28.02 -5.22 -3.50
C SER A 281 -28.08 -5.32 -5.03
N SER A 282 -27.57 -6.39 -5.63
CA SER A 282 -27.72 -6.64 -7.07
C SER A 282 -29.13 -7.04 -7.48
N MET A 283 -29.92 -7.65 -6.58
CA MET A 283 -31.33 -7.95 -6.81
C MET A 283 -32.27 -6.76 -6.49
N ALA A 284 -31.88 -5.85 -5.61
CA ALA A 284 -32.67 -4.67 -5.25
C ALA A 284 -32.47 -3.48 -6.25
N LEU A 285 -31.53 -3.57 -7.17
CA LEU A 285 -31.19 -2.51 -8.14
C LEU A 285 -32.07 -2.47 -9.40
N ASN A 286 -33.39 -2.64 -9.23
CA ASN A 286 -34.35 -2.18 -10.25
C ASN A 286 -34.85 -0.74 -10.03
N THR A 287 -34.25 0.01 -9.08
CA THR A 287 -34.60 1.40 -8.81
C THR A 287 -33.34 2.24 -8.61
N THR A 288 -33.04 3.06 -9.63
CA THR A 288 -32.06 4.17 -9.72
C THR A 288 -30.61 3.86 -9.26
N PRO A 289 -29.66 3.83 -10.18
CA PRO A 289 -28.26 3.53 -9.85
C PRO A 289 -27.57 4.74 -9.22
N ASN A 290 -27.20 4.62 -7.95
CA ASN A 290 -26.33 5.55 -7.27
C ASN A 290 -24.90 5.38 -7.83
N MET A 291 -24.43 6.33 -8.64
CA MET A 291 -23.18 6.25 -9.41
C MET A 291 -21.93 5.99 -8.54
N THR A 292 -21.96 6.35 -7.26
CA THR A 292 -20.86 6.12 -6.31
C THR A 292 -20.74 4.67 -5.88
N ALA A 293 -21.85 3.96 -5.73
CA ALA A 293 -21.87 2.53 -5.38
C ALA A 293 -21.38 1.67 -6.56
N ILE A 294 -21.75 2.03 -7.80
CA ILE A 294 -21.31 1.32 -9.01
C ILE A 294 -19.81 1.45 -9.22
N ALA A 295 -19.22 2.63 -8.99
CA ALA A 295 -17.80 2.83 -9.11
C ALA A 295 -17.00 2.03 -8.05
N ALA A 296 -17.47 1.98 -6.81
CA ALA A 296 -16.83 1.19 -5.75
C ALA A 296 -16.96 -0.32 -5.98
N GLN A 297 -18.09 -0.77 -6.54
CA GLN A 297 -18.35 -2.17 -6.82
C GLN A 297 -17.60 -2.69 -8.06
N GLN A 298 -17.50 -1.88 -9.12
CA GLN A 298 -16.69 -2.21 -10.29
C GLN A 298 -15.21 -2.37 -9.94
N HIS A 299 -14.66 -1.45 -9.16
CA HIS A 299 -13.27 -1.55 -8.73
C HIS A 299 -13.01 -2.72 -7.77
N GLY A 300 -13.96 -3.08 -6.92
CA GLY A 300 -13.80 -4.21 -5.99
C GLY A 300 -13.66 -5.56 -6.71
N ASN A 301 -14.48 -5.81 -7.71
CA ASN A 301 -14.44 -7.06 -8.47
C ASN A 301 -13.21 -7.14 -9.40
N GLU A 302 -12.81 -6.02 -10.02
CA GLU A 302 -11.61 -5.95 -10.85
C GLU A 302 -10.35 -6.34 -10.06
N TRP A 303 -10.19 -5.89 -8.81
CA TRP A 303 -9.04 -6.25 -7.97
C TRP A 303 -9.01 -7.75 -7.61
N ILE A 304 -10.17 -8.36 -7.38
CA ILE A 304 -10.25 -9.80 -7.07
C ILE A 304 -9.93 -10.63 -8.30
N GLU A 305 -10.46 -10.29 -9.47
CA GLU A 305 -10.12 -10.93 -10.74
C GLU A 305 -8.64 -10.75 -11.08
N MET A 306 -8.09 -9.56 -10.85
CA MET A 306 -6.67 -9.27 -11.04
C MET A 306 -5.77 -10.13 -10.14
N LEU A 307 -6.16 -10.37 -8.88
CA LEU A 307 -5.40 -11.24 -7.97
C LEU A 307 -5.39 -12.70 -8.45
N HIS A 308 -6.43 -13.17 -9.12
CA HIS A 308 -6.49 -14.52 -9.69
C HIS A 308 -5.57 -14.71 -10.91
N THR A 309 -5.18 -13.63 -11.59
CA THR A 309 -4.25 -13.70 -12.73
C THR A 309 -2.78 -13.81 -12.30
N ILE A 310 -2.47 -13.58 -11.02
CA ILE A 310 -1.12 -13.60 -10.48
C ILE A 310 -0.66 -15.04 -10.26
N ASN A 311 0.45 -15.43 -10.88
CA ASN A 311 1.11 -16.71 -10.60
C ASN A 311 1.97 -16.63 -9.34
N PHE A 312 1.34 -16.79 -8.17
CA PHE A 312 2.03 -16.71 -6.88
C PHE A 312 3.22 -17.67 -6.73
N THR A 313 3.18 -18.82 -7.41
CA THR A 313 4.27 -19.80 -7.36
C THR A 313 5.52 -19.28 -8.06
N GLU A 314 5.38 -18.73 -9.25
CA GLU A 314 6.48 -18.14 -10.02
C GLU A 314 7.10 -16.95 -9.29
N ILE A 315 6.26 -16.04 -8.80
CA ILE A 315 6.69 -14.88 -8.03
C ILE A 315 7.40 -15.31 -6.74
N GLY A 316 6.90 -16.32 -6.03
CA GLY A 316 7.52 -16.84 -4.82
C GLY A 316 8.92 -17.42 -5.07
N ILE A 317 9.09 -18.18 -6.14
CA ILE A 317 10.40 -18.75 -6.52
C ILE A 317 11.38 -17.63 -6.90
N LEU A 318 10.95 -16.67 -7.73
CA LEU A 318 11.77 -15.54 -8.14
C LEU A 318 12.14 -14.66 -6.93
N PHE A 319 11.19 -14.38 -6.04
CA PHE A 319 11.45 -13.64 -4.81
C PHE A 319 12.54 -14.29 -3.97
N ILE A 320 12.45 -15.61 -3.73
CA ILE A 320 13.46 -16.36 -2.97
C ILE A 320 14.82 -16.30 -3.66
N ALA A 321 14.87 -16.47 -4.98
CA ALA A 321 16.11 -16.45 -5.75
C ALA A 321 16.79 -15.07 -5.68
N TYR A 322 16.05 -13.98 -5.94
CA TYR A 322 16.57 -12.62 -5.86
C TYR A 322 16.92 -12.21 -4.43
N PHE A 323 16.13 -12.63 -3.45
CA PHE A 323 16.43 -12.39 -2.04
C PHE A 323 17.73 -13.06 -1.63
N ILE A 324 17.91 -14.35 -1.94
CA ILE A 324 19.15 -15.06 -1.59
C ILE A 324 20.36 -14.42 -2.26
N GLY A 325 20.30 -14.13 -3.56
CA GLY A 325 21.37 -13.51 -4.31
C GLY A 325 21.75 -12.14 -3.76
N GLY A 326 20.78 -11.26 -3.61
CA GLY A 326 20.97 -9.92 -3.04
C GLY A 326 21.42 -9.96 -1.58
N TYR A 327 20.81 -10.81 -0.77
CA TYR A 327 21.19 -10.98 0.62
C TYR A 327 22.65 -11.43 0.79
N LEU A 328 23.10 -12.45 0.04
CA LEU A 328 24.49 -12.94 0.13
C LEU A 328 25.49 -11.86 -0.28
N LEU A 329 25.21 -11.10 -1.33
CA LEU A 329 26.05 -10.00 -1.77
C LEU A 329 26.18 -8.92 -0.68
N TYR A 330 25.03 -8.36 -0.28
CA TYR A 330 25.03 -7.22 0.66
C TYR A 330 25.40 -7.62 2.08
N SER A 331 25.04 -8.82 2.54
CA SER A 331 25.45 -9.30 3.87
C SER A 331 26.96 -9.52 3.96
N SER A 332 27.63 -9.89 2.85
CA SER A 332 29.10 -9.96 2.84
C SER A 332 29.75 -8.58 2.96
N LEU A 333 29.19 -7.55 2.32
CA LEU A 333 29.64 -6.16 2.47
C LEU A 333 29.40 -5.67 3.90
N PHE A 334 28.23 -5.92 4.47
CA PHE A 334 27.91 -5.58 5.85
C PHE A 334 28.82 -6.32 6.87
N ALA A 335 29.16 -7.59 6.59
CA ALA A 335 30.11 -8.34 7.40
C ALA A 335 31.50 -7.74 7.36
N ALA A 336 31.95 -7.28 6.16
CA ALA A 336 33.24 -6.60 6.00
C ALA A 336 33.28 -5.28 6.80
N ILE A 337 32.22 -4.48 6.74
CA ILE A 337 32.10 -3.26 7.55
C ILE A 337 32.14 -3.61 9.04
N GLY A 338 31.34 -4.58 9.49
CA GLY A 338 31.32 -4.99 10.90
C GLY A 338 32.68 -5.48 11.42
N SER A 339 33.52 -6.03 10.55
CA SER A 339 34.89 -6.42 10.91
C SER A 339 35.88 -5.23 10.95
N ALA A 340 35.65 -4.20 10.12
CA ALA A 340 36.52 -3.03 10.02
C ALA A 340 36.27 -2.00 11.13
N VAL A 341 35.01 -1.83 11.56
CA VAL A 341 34.62 -0.82 12.55
C VAL A 341 34.94 -1.27 13.98
N ASP A 342 35.43 -0.32 14.82
CA ASP A 342 35.79 -0.62 16.20
C ASP A 342 34.70 -0.29 17.23
N GLY A 343 33.73 0.58 16.88
CA GLY A 343 32.66 1.03 17.75
C GLY A 343 31.29 1.12 17.09
N GLN A 344 30.23 1.11 17.91
CA GLN A 344 28.86 1.27 17.42
C GLN A 344 28.60 2.66 16.83
N GLU A 345 29.30 3.68 17.30
CA GLU A 345 29.13 5.06 16.86
C GLU A 345 29.57 5.26 15.41
N ASP A 346 30.66 4.60 15.02
CA ASP A 346 31.18 4.69 13.64
C ASP A 346 30.39 3.89 12.63
N THR A 347 29.61 2.93 13.10
CA THR A 347 28.86 2.00 12.27
C THR A 347 27.94 2.70 11.26
N GLN A 348 27.27 3.77 11.68
CA GLN A 348 26.32 4.50 10.81
C GLN A 348 27.03 5.17 9.63
N GLN A 349 28.22 5.71 9.83
CA GLN A 349 29.00 6.36 8.75
C GLN A 349 29.43 5.34 7.70
N PHE A 350 29.90 4.17 8.14
CA PHE A 350 30.32 3.09 7.23
C PHE A 350 29.17 2.36 6.56
N MET A 351 27.94 2.43 7.11
CA MET A 351 26.75 1.91 6.45
C MET A 351 26.32 2.75 5.24
N LEU A 352 26.60 4.05 5.23
CA LEU A 352 26.14 4.97 4.18
C LEU A 352 26.49 4.51 2.75
N PRO A 353 27.74 4.11 2.42
CA PRO A 353 28.09 3.68 1.07
C PRO A 353 27.29 2.45 0.62
N VAL A 354 27.11 1.47 1.50
CA VAL A 354 26.34 0.24 1.17
C VAL A 354 24.86 0.54 1.05
N THR A 355 24.31 1.40 1.91
CA THR A 355 22.93 1.86 1.81
C THR A 355 22.70 2.60 0.51
N LEU A 356 23.63 3.45 0.07
CA LEU A 356 23.54 4.17 -1.19
C LEU A 356 23.51 3.21 -2.38
N LEU A 357 24.36 2.19 -2.40
CA LEU A 357 24.32 1.13 -3.44
C LEU A 357 22.98 0.38 -3.43
N LEU A 358 22.43 0.08 -2.25
CA LEU A 358 21.13 -0.55 -2.12
C LEU A 358 20.00 0.33 -2.63
N VAL A 359 20.06 1.64 -2.40
CA VAL A 359 19.10 2.61 -2.93
C VAL A 359 19.17 2.66 -4.45
N PHE A 360 20.37 2.65 -5.05
CA PHE A 360 20.52 2.55 -6.50
C PHE A 360 19.92 1.24 -7.05
N ALA A 361 20.13 0.13 -6.37
CA ALA A 361 19.53 -1.16 -6.75
C ALA A 361 18.00 -1.12 -6.67
N LEU A 362 17.43 -0.43 -5.67
CA LEU A 362 15.99 -0.20 -5.54
C LEU A 362 15.44 0.59 -6.73
N TYR A 363 16.10 1.71 -7.09
CA TYR A 363 15.68 2.50 -8.25
C TYR A 363 15.80 1.73 -9.56
N ALA A 364 16.88 0.95 -9.73
CA ALA A 364 17.05 0.08 -10.90
C ALA A 364 15.92 -0.95 -10.99
N GLY A 365 15.52 -1.55 -9.87
CA GLY A 365 14.40 -2.49 -9.80
C GLY A 365 13.07 -1.84 -10.18
N ILE A 366 12.80 -0.63 -9.69
CA ILE A 366 11.57 0.11 -10.05
C ILE A 366 11.59 0.48 -11.55
N TYR A 367 12.70 0.97 -12.05
CA TYR A 367 12.85 1.33 -13.47
C TYR A 367 12.65 0.13 -14.41
N SER A 368 13.20 -1.03 -14.06
CA SER A 368 13.05 -2.27 -14.83
C SER A 368 11.59 -2.75 -14.95
N MET A 369 10.69 -2.33 -14.04
CA MET A 369 9.28 -2.67 -14.13
C MET A 369 8.54 -1.89 -15.22
N GLU A 370 8.96 -0.62 -15.46
CA GLU A 370 8.40 0.20 -16.53
C GLU A 370 8.99 -0.15 -17.90
N ASN A 371 10.22 -0.68 -17.91
CA ASN A 371 10.98 -1.04 -19.10
C ASN A 371 11.58 -2.44 -18.95
N PRO A 372 10.79 -3.51 -19.07
CA PRO A 372 11.27 -4.88 -18.84
C PRO A 372 12.33 -5.35 -19.84
N ASP A 373 12.42 -4.69 -20.99
CA ASP A 373 13.39 -4.98 -22.07
C ASP A 373 14.55 -3.94 -22.11
N GLY A 374 14.64 -3.03 -21.11
CA GLY A 374 15.61 -1.93 -21.05
C GLY A 374 16.93 -2.28 -20.39
#